data_6a8e295f824fae94d3b864b07f99bc53
#
_entry.id   6a8e295f824fae94d3b864b07f99bc53
#
_cell.length_a   1.000
_cell.length_b   1.000
_cell.length_c   1.000
_cell.angle_alpha   90.00
_cell.angle_beta   90.00
_cell.angle_gamma   90.00
#
_symmetry.space_group_name_H-M   'P 1'
#
loop_
_entity.id
_entity.type
_entity.pdbx_description
1 polymer ?
#
loop_
_entity_poly.entity_id
_entity_poly.type
_entity_poly.pdbx_seq_one_letter_code
_entity_poly.pdbx_strand_id
1 'polypeptide(L)'
;NKNITNYEIYSTLKKLSHDNLIYIISLSEDLYIKNLILKYITELKDKSIILTGNDLIKLGLKQGSQIGMILDKLKEEKLNSHNFTHEDEINFVKTFL
;
A
#
# COMPACT_ATOMS: atom_id res chain seq x y z
N ASN A 1 13.65 13.52 13.33
CA ASN A 1 13.17 12.27 12.90
C ASN A 1 11.83 12.37 12.16
N LYS A 2 11.59 11.50 11.24
CA LYS A 2 10.49 11.65 10.33
C LYS A 2 9.42 10.60 10.54
N ASN A 3 8.17 11.02 10.41
CA ASN A 3 7.05 10.11 10.48
C ASN A 3 6.74 9.63 9.07
N ILE A 4 7.33 8.50 8.71
CA ILE A 4 7.08 7.89 7.41
C ILE A 4 5.84 7.02 7.50
N THR A 5 4.91 7.23 6.56
CA THR A 5 3.69 6.43 6.55
C THR A 5 3.97 5.05 5.96
N ASN A 6 3.07 4.10 6.26
CA ASN A 6 3.18 2.76 5.70
C ASN A 6 3.13 2.79 4.18
N TYR A 7 2.33 3.68 3.62
CA TYR A 7 2.25 3.80 2.17
C TYR A 7 3.58 4.26 1.58
N GLU A 8 4.26 5.19 2.25
CA GLU A 8 5.55 5.67 1.78
C GLU A 8 6.60 4.56 1.85
N ILE A 9 6.59 3.77 2.92
CA ILE A 9 7.50 2.64 3.04
C ILE A 9 7.24 1.66 1.89
N TYR A 10 5.98 1.31 1.67
CA TYR A 10 5.61 0.37 0.63
C TYR A 10 6.02 0.88 -0.75
N SER A 11 5.71 2.14 -1.05
CA SER A 11 5.98 2.71 -2.36
C SER A 11 7.46 2.75 -2.68
N THR A 12 8.29 2.98 -1.67
CA THR A 12 9.72 3.04 -1.87
C THR A 12 10.33 1.65 -2.04
N LEU A 13 9.93 0.71 -1.17
CA LEU A 13 10.60 -0.58 -1.12
C LEU A 13 10.06 -1.58 -2.14
N LYS A 14 8.85 -1.38 -2.65
CA LYS A 14 8.31 -2.32 -3.64
C LYS A 14 9.11 -2.32 -4.93
N LYS A 15 9.90 -1.29 -5.16
CA LYS A 15 10.75 -1.20 -6.36
C LYS A 15 11.97 -2.10 -6.27
N LEU A 16 12.27 -2.60 -5.09
CA LEU A 16 13.44 -3.43 -4.87
C LEU A 16 13.06 -4.90 -4.85
N SER A 17 13.96 -5.74 -5.35
CA SER A 17 13.74 -7.19 -5.29
C SER A 17 13.90 -7.67 -3.85
N HIS A 18 13.37 -8.86 -3.58
CA HIS A 18 13.53 -9.45 -2.26
C HIS A 18 15.01 -9.63 -1.90
N ASP A 19 15.82 -10.07 -2.88
CA ASP A 19 17.24 -10.25 -2.67
C ASP A 19 17.93 -8.94 -2.33
N ASN A 20 17.55 -7.84 -2.99
CA ASN A 20 18.12 -6.54 -2.68
C ASN A 20 17.78 -6.09 -1.27
N LEU A 21 16.55 -6.38 -0.83
CA LEU A 21 16.14 -6.02 0.52
C LEU A 21 16.96 -6.78 1.56
N ILE A 22 17.14 -8.07 1.35
CA ILE A 22 17.94 -8.89 2.26
C ILE A 22 19.38 -8.39 2.29
N TYR A 23 19.92 -8.05 1.13
CA TYR A 23 21.28 -7.53 1.04
C TYR A 23 21.46 -6.26 1.85
N ILE A 24 20.50 -5.32 1.72
CA ILE A 24 20.55 -4.07 2.46
C ILE A 24 20.47 -4.31 3.96
N ILE A 25 19.60 -5.23 4.40
CA ILE A 25 19.51 -5.57 5.82
C ILE A 25 20.84 -6.10 6.32
N SER A 26 21.48 -6.95 5.53
CA SER A 26 22.74 -7.58 5.94
C SER A 26 23.86 -6.58 6.12
N LEU A 27 23.87 -5.52 5.32
CA LEU A 27 24.95 -4.54 5.35
C LEU A 27 24.66 -3.38 6.29
N SER A 28 23.40 -3.10 6.60
CA SER A 28 23.05 -1.92 7.37
C SER A 28 23.33 -2.12 8.85
N GLU A 29 23.90 -1.10 9.47
CA GLU A 29 24.06 -1.07 10.92
C GLU A 29 23.01 -0.18 11.57
N ASP A 30 22.19 0.47 10.77
CA ASP A 30 21.15 1.38 11.25
C ASP A 30 19.90 0.59 11.57
N LEU A 31 19.55 0.52 12.85
CA LEU A 31 18.37 -0.21 13.29
C LEU A 31 17.09 0.37 12.69
N TYR A 32 17.05 1.68 12.50
CA TYR A 32 15.86 2.30 11.92
C TYR A 32 15.60 1.75 10.52
N ILE A 33 16.63 1.69 9.70
CA ILE A 33 16.52 1.18 8.33
C ILE A 33 16.13 -0.30 8.34
N LYS A 34 16.80 -1.09 9.20
CA LYS A 34 16.47 -2.51 9.31
C LYS A 34 15.00 -2.71 9.70
N ASN A 35 14.53 -1.92 10.65
CA ASN A 35 13.15 -2.05 11.10
C ASN A 35 12.14 -1.66 10.02
N LEU A 36 12.46 -0.64 9.21
CA LEU A 36 11.59 -0.27 8.11
C LEU A 36 11.47 -1.40 7.09
N ILE A 37 12.60 -2.00 6.74
CA ILE A 37 12.59 -3.07 5.74
C ILE A 37 11.90 -4.30 6.28
N LEU A 38 12.13 -4.64 7.54
CA LEU A 38 11.45 -5.78 8.16
C LEU A 38 9.96 -5.57 8.21
N LYS A 39 9.52 -4.35 8.54
CA LYS A 39 8.10 -4.05 8.54
C LYS A 39 7.49 -4.22 7.16
N TYR A 40 8.20 -3.78 6.14
CA TYR A 40 7.72 -3.96 4.77
C TYR A 40 7.56 -5.44 4.44
N ILE A 41 8.59 -6.25 4.73
CA ILE A 41 8.57 -7.65 4.38
C ILE A 41 7.49 -8.42 5.13
N THR A 42 7.33 -8.13 6.42
CA THR A 42 6.43 -8.92 7.26
C THR A 42 4.99 -8.42 7.26
N GLU A 43 4.76 -7.14 7.01
CA GLU A 43 3.43 -6.57 7.14
C GLU A 43 2.88 -5.92 5.88
N LEU A 44 3.72 -5.27 5.09
CA LEU A 44 3.23 -4.42 4.01
C LEU A 44 3.29 -5.07 2.63
N LYS A 45 4.27 -5.92 2.40
CA LYS A 45 4.53 -6.44 1.06
C LYS A 45 3.33 -7.14 0.45
N ASP A 46 2.65 -7.95 1.24
CA ASP A 46 1.53 -8.76 0.75
C ASP A 46 0.18 -8.09 1.01
N LYS A 47 0.19 -6.88 1.56
CA LYS A 47 -1.05 -6.17 1.82
C LYS A 47 -1.53 -5.57 0.51
N SER A 48 -2.70 -5.99 0.05
CA SER A 48 -3.24 -5.51 -1.21
C SER A 48 -4.72 -5.25 -1.06
N ILE A 49 -5.23 -4.38 -1.96
CA ILE A 49 -6.66 -4.10 -1.97
C ILE A 49 -7.39 -5.26 -2.65
N ILE A 50 -8.64 -5.44 -2.24
CA ILE A 50 -9.49 -6.51 -2.79
C ILE A 50 -10.20 -6.04 -4.04
N LEU A 51 -10.62 -4.77 -4.07
CA LEU A 51 -11.35 -4.22 -5.20
C LEU A 51 -10.45 -4.03 -6.41
N THR A 52 -10.99 -4.29 -7.58
CA THR A 52 -10.30 -4.08 -8.85
C THR A 52 -10.93 -2.91 -9.59
N GLY A 53 -10.31 -2.51 -10.71
CA GLY A 53 -10.88 -1.46 -11.55
C GLY A 53 -12.29 -1.82 -12.04
N ASN A 54 -12.51 -3.10 -12.37
CA ASN A 54 -13.85 -3.54 -12.80
C ASN A 54 -14.86 -3.39 -11.67
N ASP A 55 -14.45 -3.66 -10.44
CA ASP A 55 -15.34 -3.50 -9.30
C ASP A 55 -15.76 -2.05 -9.13
N LEU A 56 -14.82 -1.12 -9.33
CA LEU A 56 -15.13 0.30 -9.22
C LEU A 56 -16.14 0.73 -10.28
N ILE A 57 -16.00 0.21 -11.49
CA ILE A 57 -16.95 0.53 -12.56
C ILE A 57 -18.34 0.00 -12.20
N LYS A 58 -18.40 -1.20 -11.64
CA LYS A 58 -19.67 -1.77 -11.21
C LYS A 58 -20.33 -0.96 -10.10
N LEU A 59 -19.54 -0.29 -9.28
CA LEU A 59 -20.05 0.54 -8.21
C LEU A 59 -20.58 1.88 -8.72
N GLY A 60 -20.29 2.25 -9.96
CA GLY A 60 -20.82 3.46 -10.53
C GLY A 60 -19.80 4.46 -11.03
N LEU A 61 -18.52 4.14 -10.90
CA LEU A 61 -17.47 5.02 -11.40
C LEU A 61 -17.29 4.85 -12.89
N LYS A 62 -16.97 5.94 -13.56
CA LYS A 62 -16.74 5.91 -14.99
C LYS A 62 -15.33 5.42 -15.28
N GLN A 63 -15.23 4.65 -16.37
CA GLN A 63 -13.93 4.18 -16.81
C GLN A 63 -13.07 5.37 -17.24
N GLY A 64 -11.78 5.31 -16.87
CA GLY A 64 -10.86 6.38 -17.23
C GLY A 64 -9.75 6.51 -16.20
N SER A 65 -9.01 7.61 -16.28
CA SER A 65 -7.86 7.84 -15.41
C SER A 65 -8.24 7.93 -13.93
N GLN A 66 -9.49 8.27 -13.63
CA GLN A 66 -9.93 8.33 -12.24
C GLN A 66 -9.88 6.98 -11.54
N ILE A 67 -10.09 5.90 -12.29
CA ILE A 67 -10.07 4.56 -11.70
C ILE A 67 -8.70 4.29 -11.09
N GLY A 68 -7.63 4.57 -11.84
CA GLY A 68 -6.27 4.36 -11.32
C GLY A 68 -5.98 5.22 -10.10
N MET A 69 -6.40 6.48 -10.13
CA MET A 69 -6.17 7.39 -9.02
C MET A 69 -6.89 6.91 -7.76
N ILE A 70 -8.13 6.45 -7.93
CA ILE A 70 -8.91 5.98 -6.77
C ILE A 70 -8.31 4.69 -6.21
N LEU A 71 -7.85 3.79 -7.08
CA LEU A 71 -7.20 2.57 -6.61
C LEU A 71 -5.93 2.89 -5.83
N ASP A 72 -5.15 3.87 -6.28
CA ASP A 72 -3.96 4.28 -5.55
C ASP A 72 -4.30 4.86 -4.19
N LYS A 73 -5.33 5.69 -4.12
CA LYS A 73 -5.76 6.26 -2.84
C LYS A 73 -6.31 5.19 -1.91
N LEU A 74 -7.01 4.22 -2.47
CA LEU A 74 -7.55 3.12 -1.69
C LEU A 74 -6.41 2.30 -1.09
N LYS A 75 -5.38 2.04 -1.88
CA LYS A 75 -4.23 1.30 -1.40
C LYS A 75 -3.50 2.06 -0.30
N GLU A 76 -3.38 3.38 -0.45
CA GLU A 76 -2.75 4.21 0.56
C GLU A 76 -3.52 4.12 1.88
N GLU A 77 -4.85 4.21 1.81
CA GLU A 77 -5.67 4.09 3.01
C GLU A 77 -5.49 2.73 3.67
N LYS A 78 -5.50 1.68 2.87
CA LYS A 78 -5.36 0.34 3.43
C LYS A 78 -4.02 0.13 4.09
N LEU A 79 -2.94 0.62 3.49
CA LEU A 79 -1.62 0.48 4.06
C LEU A 79 -1.44 1.27 5.34
N ASN A 80 -2.08 2.43 5.43
CA ASN A 80 -1.96 3.29 6.60
C ASN A 80 -2.96 2.97 7.70
N SER A 81 -3.91 2.08 7.44
CA SER A 81 -4.93 1.70 8.40
C SER A 81 -4.65 0.34 8.99
N HIS A 82 -5.11 0.12 10.24
CA HIS A 82 -4.84 -1.13 10.93
C HIS A 82 -5.74 -2.28 10.45
N ASN A 83 -7.05 -2.04 10.42
CA ASN A 83 -8.02 -3.07 10.04
C ASN A 83 -8.91 -2.55 8.93
N PHE A 84 -8.41 -2.57 7.72
CA PHE A 84 -9.16 -2.09 6.57
C PHE A 84 -9.79 -3.28 5.86
N THR A 85 -11.08 -3.47 6.07
CA THR A 85 -11.79 -4.63 5.51
C THR A 85 -12.28 -4.36 4.10
N HIS A 86 -12.85 -5.41 3.47
CA HIS A 86 -13.45 -5.27 2.15
C HIS A 86 -14.58 -4.23 2.19
N GLU A 87 -15.36 -4.25 3.26
CA GLU A 87 -16.45 -3.29 3.39
C GLU A 87 -15.92 -1.86 3.51
N ASP A 88 -14.80 -1.69 4.20
CA ASP A 88 -14.16 -0.39 4.30
C ASP A 88 -13.68 0.10 2.94
N GLU A 89 -13.19 -0.82 2.10
CA GLU A 89 -12.78 -0.46 0.75
C GLU A 89 -13.97 0.06 -0.05
N ILE A 90 -15.09 -0.63 0.03
CA ILE A 90 -16.31 -0.23 -0.69
C ILE A 90 -16.78 1.13 -0.20
N ASN A 91 -16.80 1.33 1.11
CA ASN A 91 -17.24 2.61 1.67
C ASN A 91 -16.33 3.76 1.27
N PHE A 92 -15.03 3.50 1.22
CA PHE A 92 -14.08 4.52 0.80
C PHE A 92 -14.34 4.92 -0.65
N VAL A 93 -14.54 3.95 -1.53
CA VAL A 93 -14.80 4.23 -2.94
C VAL A 93 -16.10 5.01 -3.11
N LYS A 94 -17.11 4.70 -2.30
CA LYS A 94 -18.38 5.39 -2.39
C LYS A 94 -18.28 6.89 -2.12
N THR A 95 -17.25 7.33 -1.41
CA THR A 95 -17.08 8.75 -1.17
C THR A 95 -16.71 9.51 -2.44
N PHE A 96 -16.31 8.81 -3.49
CA PHE A 96 -15.97 9.42 -4.77
C PHE A 96 -17.11 9.36 -5.77
N LEU A 97 -18.24 8.76 -5.41
CA LEU A 97 -19.41 8.66 -6.30
C LEU A 97 -20.33 9.92 -6.27
#